data_15f0cc1b2495d34081a95046a2ae4180
#
_entry.id   15f0cc1b2495d34081a95046a2ae4180
#
_cell.length_a   1.000
_cell.length_b   1.000
_cell.length_c   1.000
_cell.angle_alpha   90.00
_cell.angle_beta   90.00
_cell.angle_gamma   90.00
#
_symmetry.space_group_name_H-M   'P 1'
#
loop_
_entity.id
_entity.type
_entity.pdbx_description
1 polymer ?
#
loop_
_entity_poly.entity_id
_entity_poly.type
_entity_poly.pdbx_seq_one_letter_code
_entity_poly.pdbx_strand_id
1 'polypeptide(L)'
;MFKKLNTVVLGISTDSIYSHKIFEETSPSGQKINFPLLSDRTQEVSRKYGVLNEKEGFAYRAAFIIDPESTIQAFLVNPQPVGRNIDEILRIIAGLQYHRKTGLGVHAGWEPGEQGIPTGWEYVGKY
;
A
#
# COMPACT_ATOMS: atom_id res chain seq x y z
N MET A 1 -9.21 1.27 10.10
CA MET A 1 -8.79 2.36 9.20
C MET A 1 -9.11 2.03 7.75
N PHE A 2 -8.46 1.06 7.11
CA PHE A 2 -8.67 0.68 5.70
C PHE A 2 -10.13 0.34 5.33
N LYS A 3 -10.87 -0.35 6.20
CA LYS A 3 -12.31 -0.64 5.98
C LYS A 3 -13.16 0.61 5.77
N LYS A 4 -12.82 1.74 6.42
CA LYS A 4 -13.54 3.02 6.22
C LYS A 4 -13.31 3.60 4.82
N LEU A 5 -12.21 3.21 4.18
CA LEU A 5 -11.88 3.56 2.80
C LEU A 5 -12.27 2.45 1.80
N ASN A 6 -13.14 1.52 2.19
CA ASN A 6 -13.54 0.38 1.36
C ASN A 6 -12.33 -0.36 0.75
N THR A 7 -11.29 -0.55 1.56
CA THR A 7 -10.01 -1.11 1.12
C THR A 7 -9.72 -2.40 1.85
N VAL A 8 -9.33 -3.42 1.09
CA VAL A 8 -8.85 -4.70 1.60
C VAL A 8 -7.33 -4.67 1.69
N VAL A 9 -6.79 -5.14 2.81
CA VAL A 9 -5.35 -5.29 3.02
C VAL A 9 -4.97 -6.75 2.87
N LEU A 10 -3.91 -7.03 2.12
CA LEU A 10 -3.29 -8.34 2.01
C LEU A 10 -1.82 -8.19 2.41
N GLY A 11 -1.38 -8.94 3.43
CA GLY A 11 0.04 -9.06 3.75
C GLY A 11 0.66 -10.20 2.96
N ILE A 12 1.83 -9.99 2.37
CA ILE A 12 2.53 -11.02 1.59
C ILE A 12 3.99 -11.05 2.03
N SER A 13 4.50 -12.24 2.29
CA SER A 13 5.93 -12.46 2.53
C SER A 13 6.42 -13.77 1.91
N THR A 14 7.73 -13.92 1.80
CA THR A 14 8.35 -15.15 1.32
C THR A 14 8.38 -16.27 2.38
N ASP A 15 7.84 -16.01 3.57
CA ASP A 15 7.72 -16.99 4.64
C ASP A 15 6.64 -18.03 4.34
N SER A 16 6.69 -19.17 5.03
CA SER A 16 5.66 -20.21 4.92
C SER A 16 4.40 -19.83 5.68
N ILE A 17 3.28 -20.48 5.34
CA ILE A 17 2.02 -20.36 6.10
C ILE A 17 2.18 -20.81 7.55
N TYR A 18 3.07 -21.73 7.82
CA TYR A 18 3.38 -22.22 9.18
C TYR A 18 4.09 -21.13 10.00
N SER A 19 5.06 -20.43 9.38
CA SER A 19 5.72 -19.28 10.01
C SER A 19 4.74 -18.15 10.27
N HIS A 20 3.83 -17.86 9.35
CA HIS A 20 2.76 -16.87 9.54
C HIS A 20 1.87 -17.22 10.71
N LYS A 21 1.45 -18.48 10.81
CA LYS A 21 0.62 -18.94 11.94
C LYS A 21 1.32 -18.74 13.28
N ILE A 22 2.57 -19.16 13.40
CA ILE A 22 3.35 -18.97 14.63
C ILE A 22 3.53 -17.48 14.94
N PHE A 23 3.79 -16.66 13.91
CA PHE A 23 3.90 -15.21 14.09
C PHE A 23 2.60 -14.60 14.63
N GLU A 24 1.45 -14.96 14.07
CA GLU A 24 0.13 -14.50 14.53
C GLU A 24 -0.16 -14.95 15.98
N GLU A 25 0.25 -16.16 16.35
CA GLU A 25 -0.02 -16.72 17.68
C GLU A 25 0.92 -16.19 18.77
N THR A 26 2.18 -15.92 18.45
CA THR A 26 3.23 -15.67 19.45
C THR A 26 3.74 -14.24 19.48
N SER A 27 3.71 -13.52 18.37
CA SER A 27 4.21 -12.13 18.31
C SER A 27 3.16 -11.14 18.79
N PRO A 28 3.52 -10.21 19.72
CA PRO A 28 2.60 -9.14 20.12
C PRO A 28 2.09 -8.27 18.96
N SER A 29 2.88 -8.17 17.89
CA SER A 29 2.47 -7.49 16.65
C SER A 29 1.60 -8.39 15.77
N GLY A 30 1.94 -9.67 15.68
CA GLY A 30 1.19 -10.67 14.92
C GLY A 30 -0.24 -10.83 15.41
N GLN A 31 -0.44 -10.88 16.73
CA GLN A 31 -1.76 -10.99 17.36
C GLN A 31 -2.70 -9.82 17.06
N LYS A 32 -2.18 -8.70 16.57
CA LYS A 32 -2.97 -7.51 16.18
C LYS A 32 -3.36 -7.51 14.71
N ILE A 33 -2.84 -8.46 13.92
CA ILE A 33 -3.15 -8.58 12.50
C ILE A 33 -4.59 -9.08 12.34
N ASN A 34 -5.35 -8.38 11.50
CA ASN A 34 -6.75 -8.70 11.20
C ASN A 34 -7.02 -8.77 9.69
N PHE A 35 -6.00 -9.08 8.93
CA PHE A 35 -6.03 -9.24 7.47
C PHE A 35 -5.23 -10.49 7.07
N PRO A 36 -5.51 -11.10 5.91
CA PRO A 36 -4.81 -12.30 5.47
C PRO A 36 -3.31 -12.10 5.30
N LEU A 37 -2.53 -13.09 5.76
CA LEU A 37 -1.11 -13.23 5.46
C LEU A 37 -0.92 -14.32 4.40
N LEU A 38 -0.41 -13.92 3.24
CA LEU A 38 -0.17 -14.77 2.08
C LEU A 38 1.30 -15.17 2.01
N SER A 39 1.55 -16.41 1.63
CA SER A 39 2.89 -16.98 1.50
C SER A 39 3.34 -16.98 0.04
N ASP A 40 4.38 -16.22 -0.26
CA ASP A 40 5.09 -16.22 -1.56
C ASP A 40 6.38 -17.05 -1.48
N ARG A 41 6.24 -18.32 -1.06
CA ARG A 41 7.38 -19.24 -0.88
C ARG A 41 8.22 -19.43 -2.14
N THR A 42 7.60 -19.38 -3.30
CA THR A 42 8.31 -19.49 -4.59
C THR A 42 8.96 -18.18 -5.03
N GLN A 43 8.72 -17.10 -4.30
CA GLN A 43 9.22 -15.75 -4.59
C GLN A 43 8.72 -15.17 -5.94
N GLU A 44 7.71 -15.81 -6.51
CA GLU A 44 7.17 -15.44 -7.84
C GLU A 44 6.47 -14.09 -7.82
N VAL A 45 5.64 -13.85 -6.79
CA VAL A 45 4.91 -12.60 -6.65
C VAL A 45 5.87 -11.45 -6.40
N SER A 46 6.79 -11.60 -5.44
CA SER A 46 7.79 -10.58 -5.13
C SER A 46 8.66 -10.24 -6.34
N ARG A 47 9.03 -11.24 -7.14
CA ARG A 47 9.80 -11.04 -8.38
C ARG A 47 8.99 -10.31 -9.45
N LYS A 48 7.73 -10.72 -9.69
CA LYS A 48 6.83 -10.07 -10.66
C LYS A 48 6.55 -8.62 -10.31
N TYR A 49 6.43 -8.30 -9.01
CA TYR A 49 6.25 -6.92 -8.54
C TYR A 49 7.56 -6.12 -8.47
N GLY A 50 8.71 -6.74 -8.81
CA GLY A 50 10.01 -6.07 -8.85
C GLY A 50 10.57 -5.69 -7.48
N VAL A 51 10.14 -6.36 -6.42
CA VAL A 51 10.52 -6.03 -5.03
C VAL A 51 11.27 -7.15 -4.33
N LEU A 52 11.63 -8.22 -5.04
CA LEU A 52 12.44 -9.29 -4.47
C LEU A 52 13.91 -8.87 -4.37
N ASN A 53 14.49 -9.01 -3.19
CA ASN A 53 15.94 -9.01 -3.03
C ASN A 53 16.44 -10.42 -3.38
N GLU A 54 16.91 -10.60 -4.60
CA GLU A 54 17.35 -11.92 -5.10
C GLU A 54 18.53 -12.49 -4.29
N LYS A 55 19.37 -11.63 -3.72
CA LYS A 55 20.53 -12.06 -2.92
C LYS A 55 20.10 -12.63 -1.57
N GLU A 56 19.13 -12.00 -0.93
CA GLU A 56 18.69 -12.34 0.43
C GLU A 56 17.45 -13.25 0.45
N GLY A 57 16.73 -13.34 -0.67
CA GLY A 57 15.55 -14.21 -0.82
C GLY A 57 14.29 -13.71 -0.13
N PHE A 58 14.20 -12.42 0.19
CA PHE A 58 12.98 -11.80 0.74
C PHE A 58 12.62 -10.52 0.00
N ALA A 59 11.38 -10.06 0.17
CA ALA A 59 10.91 -8.82 -0.43
C ALA A 59 11.35 -7.58 0.37
N TYR A 60 11.64 -6.48 -0.33
CA TYR A 60 11.75 -5.16 0.28
C TYR A 60 10.44 -4.76 0.97
N ARG A 61 10.48 -3.70 1.78
CA ARG A 61 9.31 -3.15 2.47
C ARG A 61 8.43 -2.39 1.50
N ALA A 62 7.62 -3.10 0.73
CA ALA A 62 6.80 -2.53 -0.32
C ALA A 62 5.31 -2.47 0.08
N ALA A 63 4.61 -1.51 -0.51
CA ALA A 63 3.16 -1.42 -0.53
C ALA A 63 2.71 -1.05 -1.94
N PHE A 64 1.68 -1.72 -2.43
CA PHE A 64 1.06 -1.46 -3.73
C PHE A 64 -0.40 -1.12 -3.50
N ILE A 65 -0.87 -0.05 -4.10
CA ILE A 65 -2.26 0.37 -4.07
C ILE A 65 -2.86 0.04 -5.43
N ILE A 66 -3.84 -0.85 -5.40
CA ILE A 66 -4.47 -1.40 -6.60
C ILE A 66 -5.95 -0.98 -6.58
N ASP A 67 -6.41 -0.44 -7.69
CA ASP A 67 -7.81 -0.02 -7.83
C ASP A 67 -8.74 -1.21 -8.15
N PRO A 68 -10.08 -1.00 -8.12
CA PRO A 68 -11.04 -2.05 -8.45
C PRO A 68 -10.93 -2.60 -9.87
N GLU A 69 -10.30 -1.88 -10.78
CA GLU A 69 -10.02 -2.32 -12.15
C GLU A 69 -8.73 -3.13 -12.27
N SER A 70 -8.10 -3.49 -11.13
CA SER A 70 -6.83 -4.24 -11.05
C SER A 70 -5.62 -3.48 -11.60
N THR A 71 -5.66 -2.16 -11.57
CA THR A 71 -4.55 -1.30 -11.97
C THR A 71 -3.78 -0.81 -10.76
N ILE A 72 -2.45 -0.89 -10.79
CA ILE A 72 -1.59 -0.30 -9.77
C ILE A 72 -1.62 1.22 -9.93
N GLN A 73 -2.15 1.92 -8.93
CA GLN A 73 -2.26 3.37 -8.92
C GLN A 73 -1.07 4.04 -8.22
N ALA A 74 -0.49 3.39 -7.23
CA ALA A 74 0.69 3.88 -6.53
C ALA A 74 1.45 2.72 -5.89
N PHE A 75 2.73 2.92 -5.67
CA PHE A 75 3.54 1.99 -4.88
C PHE A 75 4.62 2.73 -4.10
N LEU A 76 5.00 2.17 -2.96
CA LEU A 76 6.08 2.65 -2.11
C LEU A 76 7.01 1.46 -1.84
N VAL A 77 8.30 1.69 -1.94
CA VAL A 77 9.31 0.67 -1.66
C VAL A 77 10.39 1.26 -0.78
N ASN A 78 10.55 0.70 0.40
CA ASN A 78 11.61 1.09 1.33
C ASN A 78 12.65 -0.03 1.44
N PRO A 79 13.90 0.30 1.74
CA PRO A 79 14.89 -0.71 2.11
C PRO A 79 14.45 -1.45 3.38
N GLN A 80 15.01 -2.63 3.59
CA GLN A 80 14.60 -3.53 4.67
C GLN A 80 14.57 -2.89 6.08
N PRO A 81 15.51 -2.02 6.48
CA PRO A 81 15.50 -1.42 7.82
C PRO A 81 14.46 -0.30 8.00
N VAL A 82 13.79 0.14 6.93
CA VAL A 82 12.84 1.26 6.99
C VAL A 82 11.41 0.76 6.82
N GLY A 83 10.60 0.90 7.88
CA GLY A 83 9.17 0.55 7.85
C GLY A 83 8.35 1.45 6.93
N ARG A 84 7.15 1.01 6.60
CA ARG A 84 6.19 1.79 5.81
C ARG A 84 5.45 2.79 6.68
N ASN A 85 5.17 3.97 6.15
CA ASN A 85 4.29 4.94 6.78
C ASN A 85 2.83 4.62 6.41
N ILE A 86 2.08 4.10 7.37
CA ILE A 86 0.69 3.68 7.15
C ILE A 86 -0.23 4.89 6.94
N ASP A 87 0.02 6.00 7.59
CA ASP A 87 -0.79 7.21 7.44
C ASP A 87 -0.66 7.77 6.02
N GLU A 88 0.55 7.75 5.45
CA GLU A 88 0.77 8.13 4.06
C GLU A 88 0.07 7.18 3.07
N ILE A 89 0.07 5.88 3.32
CA ILE A 89 -0.68 4.92 2.49
C ILE A 89 -2.18 5.24 2.53
N LEU A 90 -2.73 5.52 3.71
CA LEU A 90 -4.13 5.91 3.87
C LEU A 90 -4.44 7.23 3.18
N ARG A 91 -3.54 8.23 3.27
CA ARG A 91 -3.65 9.51 2.60
C ARG A 91 -3.70 9.34 1.07
N ILE A 92 -2.82 8.52 0.51
CA ILE A 92 -2.80 8.25 -0.94
C ILE A 92 -4.10 7.58 -1.38
N ILE A 93 -4.58 6.56 -0.66
CA ILE A 93 -5.86 5.88 -0.97
C ILE A 93 -7.01 6.89 -0.94
N ALA A 94 -7.09 7.72 0.09
CA ALA A 94 -8.13 8.74 0.20
C ALA A 94 -8.05 9.76 -0.94
N GLY A 95 -6.85 10.19 -1.31
CA GLY A 95 -6.62 11.12 -2.43
C GLY A 95 -7.04 10.53 -3.78
N LEU A 96 -6.70 9.26 -4.04
CA LEU A 96 -7.14 8.55 -5.25
C LEU A 96 -8.66 8.43 -5.32
N GLN A 97 -9.31 8.10 -4.20
CA GLN A 97 -10.77 8.04 -4.12
C GLN A 97 -11.42 9.41 -4.27
N TYR A 98 -10.82 10.45 -3.71
CA TYR A 98 -11.27 11.84 -3.87
C TYR A 98 -11.21 12.27 -5.34
N HIS A 99 -10.07 12.03 -5.99
CA HIS A 99 -9.90 12.31 -7.42
C HIS A 99 -10.94 11.57 -8.27
N ARG A 100 -11.12 10.27 -8.02
CA ARG A 100 -12.11 9.46 -8.75
C ARG A 100 -13.54 9.98 -8.62
N LYS A 101 -13.88 10.53 -7.45
CA LYS A 101 -15.20 11.08 -7.16
C LYS A 101 -15.42 12.49 -7.72
N THR A 102 -14.39 13.33 -7.70
CA THR A 102 -14.53 14.78 -7.96
C THR A 102 -13.88 15.24 -9.26
N GLY A 103 -12.94 14.47 -9.80
CA GLY A 103 -12.07 14.90 -10.90
C GLY A 103 -10.96 15.87 -10.48
N LEU A 104 -10.94 16.32 -9.22
CA LEU A 104 -9.93 17.24 -8.71
C LEU A 104 -8.65 16.50 -8.31
N GLY A 105 -7.50 17.14 -8.47
CA GLY A 105 -6.24 16.66 -7.92
C GLY A 105 -6.14 16.94 -6.42
N VAL A 106 -5.18 16.32 -5.76
CA VAL A 106 -4.82 16.63 -4.38
C VAL A 106 -3.38 17.12 -4.33
N HIS A 107 -3.13 18.18 -3.57
CA HIS A 107 -1.79 18.77 -3.45
C HIS A 107 -0.89 17.97 -2.49
N ALA A 108 0.39 18.32 -2.46
CA ALA A 108 1.32 17.76 -1.49
C ALA A 108 0.85 18.08 -0.06
N GLY A 109 0.86 17.06 0.81
CA GLY A 109 0.39 17.21 2.18
C GLY A 109 -1.13 17.34 2.35
N TRP A 110 -1.92 17.19 1.29
CA TRP A 110 -3.38 17.17 1.39
C TRP A 110 -3.88 16.13 2.38
N GLU A 111 -4.88 16.52 3.17
CA GLU A 111 -5.57 15.62 4.11
C GLU A 111 -7.05 15.46 3.75
N PRO A 112 -7.66 14.31 4.10
CA PRO A 112 -9.08 14.10 3.90
C PRO A 112 -9.93 15.19 4.57
N GLY A 113 -10.77 15.87 3.77
CA GLY A 113 -11.59 17.00 4.20
C GLY A 113 -11.13 18.35 3.61
N GLU A 114 -9.91 18.42 3.11
CA GLU A 114 -9.43 19.61 2.40
C GLU A 114 -9.93 19.64 0.96
N GLN A 115 -9.98 20.84 0.40
CA GLN A 115 -10.38 21.04 -0.99
C GLN A 115 -9.25 20.62 -1.94
N GLY A 116 -9.61 19.88 -2.99
CA GLY A 116 -8.70 19.56 -4.07
C GLY A 116 -8.50 20.73 -5.03
N ILE A 117 -7.54 20.57 -5.93
CA ILE A 117 -7.21 21.55 -6.97
C ILE A 117 -7.67 21.07 -8.34
N PRO A 118 -8.19 21.93 -9.21
CA PRO A 118 -8.51 21.56 -10.58
C PRO A 118 -7.22 21.25 -11.37
N THR A 119 -7.31 20.24 -12.24
CA THR A 119 -6.17 19.68 -13.01
C THR A 119 -6.39 19.82 -14.51
N GLY A 120 -6.65 20.98 -15.01
CA GLY A 120 -6.78 21.24 -16.45
C GLY A 120 -5.66 22.09 -16.97
N TRP A 121 -5.40 22.06 -18.27
CA TRP A 121 -4.44 22.92 -18.94
C TRP A 121 -4.66 24.40 -18.64
N GLU A 122 -5.92 24.82 -18.52
CA GLU A 122 -6.38 26.16 -18.21
C GLU A 122 -5.98 26.64 -16.80
N TYR A 123 -5.57 25.75 -15.93
CA TYR A 123 -5.17 26.05 -14.54
C TYR A 123 -3.64 26.11 -14.34
N VAL A 124 -2.86 25.82 -15.40
CA VAL A 124 -1.40 25.88 -15.32
C VAL A 124 -0.94 27.26 -14.89
N GLY A 125 -0.11 27.32 -13.85
CA GLY A 125 0.42 28.58 -13.26
C GLY A 125 -0.54 29.33 -12.35
N LYS A 126 -1.71 28.75 -12.01
CA LYS A 126 -2.69 29.37 -11.10
C LYS A 126 -2.65 28.82 -9.67
N TYR A 127 -1.85 27.78 -9.43
CA TYR A 127 -1.65 27.11 -8.13
C TYR A 127 -0.17 26.87 -7.86
#